data_b8583e571175928c473959bbebb356da
#
_entry.id   b8583e571175928c473959bbebb356da
#
_cell.length_a   1.000
_cell.length_b   1.000
_cell.length_c   1.000
_cell.angle_alpha   90.00
_cell.angle_beta   90.00
_cell.angle_gamma   90.00
#
_symmetry.space_group_name_H-M   'P 1'
#
loop_
_entity.id
_entity.type
_entity.pdbx_description
1 polymer ?
#
loop_
_entity_poly.entity_id
_entity_poly.type
_entity_poly.pdbx_seq_one_letter_code
_entity_poly.pdbx_strand_id
1 'polypeptide(L)'
;RQEIELQACKYAITTLIPLTENRIYNCSQEYMPKYYELWEKAYAFAGRRSLEHFIDYMEMDMPVESRVLANRRNVLKPFVFFLNKSAFDPKLQYIEASFPPGYGKSYTLNMFSAWIFGIDITNSILRWSYSQELVLGFSRAIQSVIKNPRFSEVFPEFRKYGDKPFEKEKESDWILKGSGSQKSHIARTRDGASTGERAN
;
A
#
# COMPACT_ATOMS: atom_id res chain seq x y z
N ARG A 1 -9.40 17.88 10.35
CA ARG A 1 -8.45 17.62 9.25
C ARG A 1 -8.70 16.25 8.62
N GLN A 2 -8.76 15.17 9.42
CA GLN A 2 -9.02 13.80 8.92
C GLN A 2 -10.37 13.67 8.21
N GLU A 3 -11.43 14.31 8.71
CA GLU A 3 -12.75 14.27 8.08
C GLU A 3 -12.77 14.97 6.72
N ILE A 4 -12.11 16.11 6.59
CA ILE A 4 -11.96 16.84 5.32
C ILE A 4 -11.21 15.97 4.30
N GLU A 5 -10.13 15.33 4.71
CA GLU A 5 -9.37 14.44 3.85
C GLU A 5 -10.21 13.24 3.39
N LEU A 6 -11.00 12.64 4.29
CA LEU A 6 -11.89 11.54 3.96
C LEU A 6 -12.94 11.94 2.93
N GLN A 7 -13.57 13.11 3.10
CA GLN A 7 -14.55 13.62 2.14
C GLN A 7 -13.92 13.91 0.79
N ALA A 8 -12.72 14.50 0.78
CA ALA A 8 -11.98 14.77 -0.45
C ALA A 8 -11.57 13.47 -1.17
N CYS A 9 -11.12 12.43 -0.46
CA CYS A 9 -10.84 11.12 -1.05
C CYS A 9 -12.10 10.47 -1.62
N LYS A 10 -13.23 10.53 -0.92
CA LYS A 10 -14.51 10.06 -1.46
C LYS A 10 -14.89 10.79 -2.75
N TYR A 11 -14.75 12.11 -2.78
CA TYR A 11 -15.01 12.91 -3.98
C TYR A 11 -14.07 12.51 -5.16
N ALA A 12 -12.78 12.27 -4.88
CA ALA A 12 -11.86 11.79 -5.91
C ALA A 12 -12.34 10.46 -6.51
N ILE A 13 -12.74 9.50 -5.68
CA ILE A 13 -13.22 8.17 -6.09
C ILE A 13 -14.52 8.26 -6.88
N THR A 14 -15.50 9.00 -6.38
CA THR A 14 -16.86 8.98 -6.94
C THR A 14 -17.06 9.96 -8.10
N THR A 15 -16.19 10.95 -8.24
CA THR A 15 -16.39 12.05 -9.20
C THR A 15 -15.18 12.28 -10.09
N LEU A 16 -14.00 12.54 -9.52
CA LEU A 16 -12.84 12.95 -10.33
C LEU A 16 -12.31 11.82 -11.20
N ILE A 17 -12.17 10.61 -10.66
CA ILE A 17 -11.67 9.46 -11.41
C ILE A 17 -12.62 9.13 -12.58
N PRO A 18 -13.92 8.90 -12.38
CA PRO A 18 -14.83 8.64 -13.50
C PRO A 18 -14.91 9.78 -14.52
N LEU A 19 -14.87 11.04 -14.05
CA LEU A 19 -14.91 12.19 -14.93
C LEU A 19 -13.65 12.27 -15.82
N THR A 20 -12.47 12.05 -15.23
CA THR A 20 -11.20 12.09 -15.98
C THR A 20 -11.07 10.91 -16.93
N GLU A 21 -11.50 9.72 -16.55
CA GLU A 21 -11.60 8.56 -17.45
C GLU A 21 -12.48 8.86 -18.65
N ASN A 22 -13.69 9.39 -18.43
CA ASN A 22 -14.57 9.77 -19.53
C ASN A 22 -13.93 10.82 -20.46
N ARG A 23 -13.21 11.80 -19.91
CA ARG A 23 -12.50 12.81 -20.69
C ARG A 23 -11.35 12.25 -21.51
N ILE A 24 -10.58 11.31 -20.96
CA ILE A 24 -9.51 10.62 -21.69
C ILE A 24 -10.06 9.93 -22.94
N TYR A 25 -11.19 9.23 -22.81
CA TYR A 25 -11.81 8.55 -23.97
C TYR A 25 -12.45 9.48 -25.00
N ASN A 26 -12.86 10.69 -24.61
CA ASN A 26 -13.68 11.58 -25.45
C ASN A 26 -12.97 12.89 -25.82
N CYS A 27 -11.69 13.11 -25.45
CA CYS A 27 -10.98 14.31 -25.83
C CYS A 27 -10.13 14.13 -27.10
N SER A 28 -9.71 15.24 -27.71
CA SER A 28 -8.71 15.21 -28.77
C SER A 28 -7.33 14.81 -28.20
N GLN A 29 -6.47 14.26 -29.07
CA GLN A 29 -5.13 13.77 -28.68
C GLN A 29 -4.27 14.85 -27.97
N GLU A 30 -4.48 16.12 -28.33
CA GLU A 30 -3.77 17.25 -27.74
C GLU A 30 -3.99 17.38 -26.21
N TYR A 31 -5.23 17.13 -25.74
CA TYR A 31 -5.60 17.26 -24.32
C TYR A 31 -5.44 15.97 -23.51
N MET A 32 -5.24 14.86 -24.17
CA MET A 32 -5.14 13.54 -23.54
C MET A 32 -4.06 13.48 -22.45
N PRO A 33 -2.82 13.98 -22.63
CA PRO A 33 -1.79 13.94 -21.60
C PRO A 33 -2.20 14.68 -20.31
N LYS A 34 -2.90 15.82 -20.46
CA LYS A 34 -3.38 16.61 -19.31
C LYS A 34 -4.43 15.86 -18.50
N TYR A 35 -5.35 15.17 -19.16
CA TYR A 35 -6.36 14.36 -18.46
C TYR A 35 -5.75 13.12 -17.82
N TYR A 36 -4.74 12.49 -18.42
CA TYR A 36 -3.98 11.41 -17.80
C TYR A 36 -3.28 11.88 -16.52
N GLU A 37 -2.62 13.02 -16.53
CA GLU A 37 -1.98 13.58 -15.34
C GLU A 37 -2.98 13.85 -14.21
N LEU A 38 -4.15 14.39 -14.54
CA LEU A 38 -5.22 14.63 -13.56
C LEU A 38 -5.78 13.31 -13.00
N TRP A 39 -5.94 12.31 -13.84
CA TRP A 39 -6.40 11.00 -13.46
C TRP A 39 -5.40 10.30 -12.52
N GLU A 40 -4.12 10.31 -12.83
CA GLU A 40 -3.07 9.78 -11.95
C GLU A 40 -3.05 10.49 -10.59
N LYS A 41 -3.15 11.81 -10.58
CA LYS A 41 -3.23 12.60 -9.33
C LYS A 41 -4.47 12.26 -8.51
N ALA A 42 -5.61 12.02 -9.16
CA ALA A 42 -6.83 11.62 -8.47
C ALA A 42 -6.69 10.22 -7.84
N TYR A 43 -6.06 9.27 -8.54
CA TYR A 43 -5.75 7.94 -7.99
C TYR A 43 -4.76 8.01 -6.82
N ALA A 44 -3.67 8.77 -6.95
CA ALA A 44 -2.71 8.97 -5.87
C ALA A 44 -3.39 9.56 -4.62
N PHE A 45 -4.28 10.52 -4.81
CA PHE A 45 -5.03 11.12 -3.71
C PHE A 45 -6.03 10.14 -3.09
N ALA A 46 -6.80 9.41 -3.89
CA ALA A 46 -7.71 8.37 -3.44
C ALA A 46 -6.99 7.26 -2.66
N GLY A 47 -5.79 6.91 -3.09
CA GLY A 47 -4.93 5.90 -2.48
C GLY A 47 -4.56 6.17 -1.01
N ARG A 48 -4.67 7.40 -0.53
CA ARG A 48 -4.43 7.72 0.90
C ARG A 48 -5.42 7.05 1.84
N ARG A 49 -6.64 6.77 1.38
CA ARG A 49 -7.72 6.21 2.19
C ARG A 49 -8.33 4.94 1.58
N SER A 50 -7.92 4.57 0.39
CA SER A 50 -8.38 3.38 -0.32
C SER A 50 -7.22 2.52 -0.74
N LEU A 51 -7.10 1.35 -0.14
CA LEU A 51 -6.07 0.36 -0.48
C LEU A 51 -6.20 -0.08 -1.94
N GLU A 52 -7.43 -0.22 -2.46
CA GLU A 52 -7.67 -0.58 -3.87
C GLU A 52 -7.02 0.44 -4.80
N HIS A 53 -7.31 1.74 -4.60
CA HIS A 53 -6.75 2.81 -5.44
C HIS A 53 -5.23 2.99 -5.22
N PHE A 54 -4.74 2.72 -4.01
CA PHE A 54 -3.30 2.70 -3.75
C PHE A 54 -2.61 1.62 -4.58
N ILE A 55 -3.13 0.38 -4.58
CA ILE A 55 -2.54 -0.72 -5.35
C ILE A 55 -2.64 -0.40 -6.86
N ASP A 56 -3.79 0.04 -7.34
CA ASP A 56 -3.97 0.42 -8.74
C ASP A 56 -2.95 1.49 -9.16
N TYR A 57 -2.77 2.53 -8.33
CA TYR A 57 -1.79 3.59 -8.58
C TYR A 57 -0.35 3.07 -8.64
N MET A 58 0.02 2.21 -7.70
CA MET A 58 1.36 1.60 -7.67
C MET A 58 1.61 0.65 -8.87
N GLU A 59 0.56 0.06 -9.44
CA GLU A 59 0.64 -0.84 -10.59
C GLU A 59 0.62 -0.10 -11.95
N MET A 60 0.34 1.21 -12.00
CA MET A 60 0.19 1.93 -13.27
C MET A 60 1.41 1.85 -14.18
N ASP A 61 2.62 1.89 -13.62
CA ASP A 61 3.87 1.78 -14.38
C ASP A 61 4.25 0.35 -14.76
N MET A 62 3.51 -0.64 -14.24
CA MET A 62 3.76 -2.04 -14.56
C MET A 62 3.10 -2.42 -15.89
N PRO A 63 3.75 -3.32 -16.68
CA PRO A 63 3.07 -3.93 -17.82
C PRO A 63 1.74 -4.54 -17.39
N VAL A 64 0.72 -4.43 -18.24
CA VAL A 64 -0.66 -4.85 -17.93
C VAL A 64 -0.72 -6.30 -17.46
N GLU A 65 0.04 -7.18 -18.11
CA GLU A 65 0.13 -8.61 -17.78
C GLU A 65 0.76 -8.89 -16.40
N SER A 66 1.56 -7.96 -15.88
CA SER A 66 2.25 -8.06 -14.58
C SER A 66 1.43 -7.49 -13.43
N ARG A 67 0.35 -6.76 -13.70
CA ARG A 67 -0.51 -6.17 -12.68
C ARG A 67 -1.26 -7.25 -11.92
N VAL A 68 -1.12 -7.28 -10.62
CA VAL A 68 -1.71 -8.34 -9.78
C VAL A 68 -3.17 -8.05 -9.47
N LEU A 69 -3.47 -6.85 -8.96
CA LEU A 69 -4.85 -6.49 -8.60
C LEU A 69 -5.73 -6.36 -9.85
N ALA A 70 -5.28 -5.65 -10.86
CA ALA A 70 -6.06 -5.45 -12.08
C ALA A 70 -6.46 -6.80 -12.74
N ASN A 71 -5.51 -7.75 -12.83
CA ASN A 71 -5.74 -9.04 -13.47
C ASN A 71 -6.52 -10.05 -12.60
N ARG A 72 -6.59 -9.82 -11.28
CA ARG A 72 -7.25 -10.74 -10.31
C ARG A 72 -8.30 -10.03 -9.46
N ARG A 73 -8.82 -8.92 -9.94
CA ARG A 73 -9.73 -8.04 -9.18
C ARG A 73 -10.93 -8.79 -8.61
N ASN A 74 -11.56 -9.66 -9.41
CA ASN A 74 -12.74 -10.42 -8.97
C ASN A 74 -12.46 -11.30 -7.73
N VAL A 75 -11.23 -11.81 -7.60
CA VAL A 75 -10.84 -12.67 -6.48
C VAL A 75 -10.28 -11.85 -5.32
N LEU A 76 -9.48 -10.81 -5.60
CA LEU A 76 -8.78 -10.03 -4.58
C LEU A 76 -9.63 -8.91 -3.98
N LYS A 77 -10.64 -8.40 -4.69
CA LYS A 77 -11.45 -7.26 -4.23
C LYS A 77 -12.06 -7.46 -2.83
N PRO A 78 -12.68 -8.59 -2.48
CA PRO A 78 -13.19 -8.81 -1.12
C PRO A 78 -12.08 -8.76 -0.07
N PHE A 79 -10.91 -9.32 -0.37
CA PHE A 79 -9.78 -9.30 0.53
C PHE A 79 -9.22 -7.89 0.75
N VAL A 80 -9.02 -7.14 -0.34
CA VAL A 80 -8.63 -5.73 -0.30
C VAL A 80 -9.62 -4.90 0.49
N PHE A 81 -10.94 -5.13 0.32
CA PHE A 81 -11.98 -4.46 1.07
C PHE A 81 -11.85 -4.70 2.58
N PHE A 82 -11.70 -5.95 3.02
CA PHE A 82 -11.56 -6.25 4.44
C PHE A 82 -10.25 -5.72 5.03
N LEU A 83 -9.13 -5.78 4.30
CA LEU A 83 -7.87 -5.16 4.70
C LEU A 83 -8.02 -3.63 4.83
N ASN A 84 -8.66 -2.98 3.86
CA ASN A 84 -8.94 -1.54 3.94
C ASN A 84 -9.79 -1.21 5.18
N LYS A 85 -10.83 -1.99 5.42
CA LYS A 85 -11.71 -1.78 6.57
C LYS A 85 -10.96 -1.95 7.90
N SER A 86 -10.06 -2.95 8.02
CA SER A 86 -9.31 -3.19 9.25
C SER A 86 -8.38 -2.03 9.64
N ALA A 87 -7.91 -1.26 8.66
CA ALA A 87 -7.07 -0.10 8.92
C ALA A 87 -7.80 1.06 9.65
N PHE A 88 -9.14 1.09 9.57
CA PHE A 88 -9.95 2.19 10.10
C PHE A 88 -11.04 1.75 11.09
N ASP A 89 -11.33 0.46 11.18
CA ASP A 89 -12.34 -0.09 12.08
C ASP A 89 -11.66 -0.88 13.21
N PRO A 90 -11.54 -0.32 14.43
CA PRO A 90 -10.89 -0.99 15.55
C PRO A 90 -11.62 -2.24 16.03
N LYS A 91 -12.85 -2.47 15.58
CA LYS A 91 -13.62 -3.68 15.89
C LYS A 91 -13.21 -4.87 15.00
N LEU A 92 -12.62 -4.62 13.84
CA LEU A 92 -12.15 -5.65 12.92
C LEU A 92 -10.69 -6.01 13.26
N GLN A 93 -10.49 -6.84 14.28
CA GLN A 93 -9.17 -7.21 14.80
C GLN A 93 -8.61 -8.50 14.20
N TYR A 94 -9.41 -9.27 13.48
CA TYR A 94 -9.02 -10.55 12.93
C TYR A 94 -9.56 -10.74 11.51
N ILE A 95 -8.69 -11.14 10.60
CA ILE A 95 -9.05 -11.50 9.22
C ILE A 95 -8.38 -12.83 8.90
N GLU A 96 -9.18 -13.82 8.52
CA GLU A 96 -8.71 -15.07 7.95
C GLU A 96 -8.95 -15.07 6.45
N ALA A 97 -7.92 -15.42 5.67
CA ALA A 97 -8.01 -15.45 4.21
C ALA A 97 -7.31 -16.67 3.65
N SER A 98 -8.07 -17.53 3.00
CA SER A 98 -7.57 -18.71 2.27
C SER A 98 -7.65 -18.46 0.77
N PHE A 99 -6.49 -18.60 0.09
CA PHE A 99 -6.36 -18.45 -1.35
C PHE A 99 -5.50 -19.56 -1.92
N PRO A 100 -5.78 -20.02 -3.13
CA PRO A 100 -4.85 -20.89 -3.84
C PRO A 100 -3.49 -20.20 -4.05
N PRO A 101 -2.40 -20.97 -4.18
CA PRO A 101 -1.09 -20.41 -4.55
C PRO A 101 -1.16 -19.58 -5.83
N GLY A 102 -0.37 -18.49 -5.90
CA GLY A 102 -0.29 -17.65 -7.11
C GLY A 102 -1.40 -16.61 -7.30
N TYR A 103 -2.42 -16.57 -6.45
CA TYR A 103 -3.54 -15.61 -6.57
C TYR A 103 -3.25 -14.21 -6.02
N GLY A 104 -2.01 -13.89 -5.63
CA GLY A 104 -1.63 -12.53 -5.26
C GLY A 104 -1.81 -12.18 -3.78
N LYS A 105 -2.18 -13.14 -2.90
CA LYS A 105 -2.35 -12.91 -1.45
C LYS A 105 -1.16 -12.21 -0.81
N SER A 106 0.04 -12.75 -0.99
CA SER A 106 1.27 -12.19 -0.37
C SER A 106 1.62 -10.82 -0.95
N TYR A 107 1.40 -10.61 -2.25
CA TYR A 107 1.55 -9.31 -2.89
C TYR A 107 0.61 -8.27 -2.25
N THR A 108 -0.67 -8.59 -2.14
CA THR A 108 -1.69 -7.70 -1.54
C THR A 108 -1.34 -7.37 -0.08
N LEU A 109 -0.85 -8.35 0.70
CA LEU A 109 -0.40 -8.10 2.07
C LEU A 109 0.86 -7.23 2.14
N ASN A 110 1.79 -7.32 1.17
CA ASN A 110 2.95 -6.43 1.11
C ASN A 110 2.52 -4.99 0.79
N MET A 111 1.59 -4.82 -0.16
CA MET A 111 0.99 -3.51 -0.48
C MET A 111 0.24 -2.93 0.71
N PHE A 112 -0.58 -3.73 1.39
CA PHE A 112 -1.28 -3.32 2.61
C PHE A 112 -0.31 -2.89 3.71
N SER A 113 0.77 -3.65 3.93
CA SER A 113 1.77 -3.32 4.95
C SER A 113 2.46 -1.97 4.65
N ALA A 114 2.85 -1.73 3.40
CA ALA A 114 3.42 -0.45 3.00
C ALA A 114 2.40 0.70 3.16
N TRP A 115 1.15 0.47 2.76
CA TRP A 115 0.07 1.44 2.87
C TRP A 115 -0.24 1.85 4.31
N ILE A 116 -0.24 0.91 5.26
CA ILE A 116 -0.41 1.18 6.70
C ILE A 116 0.66 2.13 7.22
N PHE A 117 1.92 1.96 6.81
CA PHE A 117 2.99 2.90 7.15
C PHE A 117 2.81 4.28 6.52
N GLY A 118 2.20 4.33 5.33
CA GLY A 118 1.85 5.59 4.68
C GLY A 118 0.74 6.35 5.42
N ILE A 119 -0.25 5.63 5.98
CA ILE A 119 -1.33 6.22 6.77
C ILE A 119 -0.81 6.75 8.10
N ASP A 120 -0.01 5.95 8.80
CA ASP A 120 0.60 6.31 10.06
C ASP A 120 1.97 5.64 10.21
N ILE A 121 3.00 6.46 10.12
CA ILE A 121 4.41 6.03 10.18
C ILE A 121 4.79 5.41 11.53
N THR A 122 4.00 5.63 12.58
CA THR A 122 4.24 5.08 13.92
C THR A 122 3.78 3.63 14.08
N ASN A 123 3.06 3.10 13.09
CA ASN A 123 2.66 1.69 13.10
C ASN A 123 3.86 0.75 13.15
N SER A 124 3.64 -0.42 13.75
CA SER A 124 4.60 -1.52 13.82
C SER A 124 3.95 -2.81 13.33
N ILE A 125 4.62 -3.52 12.43
CA ILE A 125 4.13 -4.76 11.83
C ILE A 125 5.07 -5.91 12.16
N LEU A 126 4.53 -6.94 12.79
CA LEU A 126 5.20 -8.23 12.97
C LEU A 126 4.67 -9.22 11.92
N ARG A 127 5.57 -9.73 11.10
CA ARG A 127 5.25 -10.74 10.09
C ARG A 127 5.92 -12.07 10.37
N TRP A 128 5.14 -13.11 10.36
CA TRP A 128 5.58 -14.47 10.59
C TRP A 128 5.41 -15.34 9.35
N SER A 129 6.35 -16.25 9.13
CA SER A 129 6.25 -17.29 8.10
C SER A 129 6.97 -18.55 8.58
N TYR A 130 6.69 -19.68 7.94
CA TYR A 130 7.38 -20.92 8.21
C TYR A 130 8.82 -20.95 7.66
N SER A 131 9.11 -20.11 6.64
CA SER A 131 10.42 -20.04 5.98
C SER A 131 11.06 -18.67 6.19
N GLN A 132 12.33 -18.68 6.58
CA GLN A 132 13.11 -17.46 6.74
C GLN A 132 13.26 -16.72 5.41
N GLU A 133 13.54 -17.45 4.32
CA GLU A 133 13.66 -16.86 2.99
C GLU A 133 12.39 -16.13 2.57
N LEU A 134 11.22 -16.75 2.78
CA LEU A 134 9.93 -16.14 2.46
C LEU A 134 9.67 -14.87 3.26
N VAL A 135 9.89 -14.91 4.58
CA VAL A 135 9.60 -13.74 5.42
C VAL A 135 10.55 -12.57 5.13
N LEU A 136 11.82 -12.85 4.83
CA LEU A 136 12.76 -11.84 4.39
C LEU A 136 12.42 -11.31 2.99
N GLY A 137 11.98 -12.17 2.08
CA GLY A 137 11.45 -11.77 0.76
C GLY A 137 10.27 -10.80 0.87
N PHE A 138 9.34 -11.06 1.78
CA PHE A 138 8.23 -10.14 2.04
C PHE A 138 8.70 -8.80 2.61
N SER A 139 9.67 -8.81 3.53
CA SER A 139 10.26 -7.60 4.09
C SER A 139 10.91 -6.74 2.99
N ARG A 140 11.73 -7.34 2.12
CA ARG A 140 12.33 -6.66 0.96
C ARG A 140 11.26 -6.07 0.03
N ALA A 141 10.18 -6.81 -0.22
CA ALA A 141 9.09 -6.35 -1.07
C ALA A 141 8.40 -5.10 -0.48
N ILE A 142 8.13 -5.07 0.83
CA ILE A 142 7.55 -3.90 1.51
C ILE A 142 8.51 -2.70 1.42
N GLN A 143 9.81 -2.91 1.67
CA GLN A 143 10.83 -1.86 1.54
C GLN A 143 10.87 -1.28 0.11
N SER A 144 10.79 -2.15 -0.91
CA SER A 144 10.75 -1.72 -2.31
C SER A 144 9.54 -0.86 -2.62
N VAL A 145 8.35 -1.19 -2.11
CA VAL A 145 7.14 -0.37 -2.26
C VAL A 145 7.33 1.01 -1.63
N ILE A 146 7.87 1.08 -0.41
CA ILE A 146 8.09 2.35 0.31
C ILE A 146 9.14 3.23 -0.38
N LYS A 147 10.15 2.63 -1.02
CA LYS A 147 11.19 3.35 -1.80
C LYS A 147 10.69 3.82 -3.17
N ASN A 148 9.60 3.28 -3.68
CA ASN A 148 9.07 3.68 -4.97
C ASN A 148 8.65 5.16 -4.94
N PRO A 149 9.04 5.99 -5.92
CA PRO A 149 8.63 7.40 -5.99
C PRO A 149 7.12 7.60 -5.89
N ARG A 150 6.31 6.74 -6.50
CA ARG A 150 4.85 6.78 -6.42
C ARG A 150 4.32 6.69 -4.99
N PHE A 151 5.02 5.98 -4.10
CA PHE A 151 4.63 5.93 -2.69
C PHE A 151 4.65 7.33 -2.06
N SER A 152 5.67 8.14 -2.34
CA SER A 152 5.78 9.51 -1.84
C SER A 152 4.82 10.49 -2.53
N GLU A 153 4.26 10.13 -3.68
CA GLU A 153 3.20 10.89 -4.33
C GLU A 153 1.85 10.68 -3.63
N VAL A 154 1.57 9.42 -3.22
CA VAL A 154 0.40 9.11 -2.38
C VAL A 154 0.55 9.70 -0.98
N PHE A 155 1.73 9.56 -0.37
CA PHE A 155 2.03 10.01 1.00
C PHE A 155 3.13 11.07 1.00
N PRO A 156 2.78 12.36 0.76
CA PRO A 156 3.75 13.44 0.61
C PRO A 156 4.67 13.66 1.82
N GLU A 157 4.28 13.17 2.99
CA GLU A 157 5.08 13.20 4.21
C GLU A 157 6.41 12.46 4.07
N PHE A 158 6.48 11.49 3.14
CA PHE A 158 7.68 10.71 2.84
C PHE A 158 8.64 11.43 1.89
N ARG A 159 8.21 12.47 1.15
CA ARG A 159 9.06 13.23 0.22
C ARG A 159 10.32 13.81 0.87
N LYS A 160 10.21 14.20 2.13
CA LYS A 160 11.35 14.76 2.91
C LYS A 160 12.49 13.75 3.13
N TYR A 161 12.23 12.46 2.96
CA TYR A 161 13.23 11.40 3.15
C TYR A 161 13.89 10.97 1.83
N GLY A 162 13.35 11.37 0.67
CA GLY A 162 13.84 11.00 -0.65
C GLY A 162 13.89 9.48 -0.84
N ASP A 163 15.01 8.99 -1.36
CA ASP A 163 15.29 7.57 -1.59
C ASP A 163 15.72 6.80 -0.33
N LYS A 164 15.87 7.49 0.80
CA LYS A 164 16.35 6.92 2.07
C LYS A 164 15.33 7.08 3.22
N PRO A 165 14.16 6.42 3.11
CA PRO A 165 13.10 6.55 4.12
C PRO A 165 13.40 5.79 5.42
N PHE A 166 14.45 4.96 5.46
CA PHE A 166 14.79 4.13 6.62
C PHE A 166 15.90 4.78 7.46
N GLU A 167 15.72 4.73 8.78
CA GLU A 167 16.76 5.03 9.77
C GLU A 167 17.68 3.82 9.96
N LYS A 168 17.07 2.63 10.06
CA LYS A 168 17.74 1.34 10.08
C LYS A 168 17.12 0.47 9.01
N GLU A 169 17.95 -0.10 8.15
CA GLU A 169 17.50 -0.95 7.04
C GLU A 169 18.21 -2.30 7.08
N LYS A 170 17.52 -3.31 7.61
CA LYS A 170 17.93 -4.72 7.54
C LYS A 170 16.77 -5.52 6.96
N GLU A 171 17.04 -6.68 6.41
CA GLU A 171 15.97 -7.53 5.89
C GLU A 171 15.07 -8.08 7.00
N SER A 172 15.64 -8.40 8.17
CA SER A 172 14.91 -8.99 9.29
C SER A 172 14.12 -7.98 10.12
N ASP A 173 14.63 -6.74 10.21
CA ASP A 173 13.99 -5.65 10.96
C ASP A 173 14.47 -4.29 10.45
N TRP A 174 13.56 -3.34 10.36
CA TRP A 174 13.87 -1.99 9.93
C TRP A 174 13.00 -0.95 10.64
N ILE A 175 13.49 0.28 10.61
CA ILE A 175 12.88 1.45 11.26
C ILE A 175 12.72 2.53 10.20
N LEU A 176 11.52 3.07 10.07
CA LEU A 176 11.25 4.24 9.23
C LEU A 176 11.70 5.51 9.96
N LYS A 177 12.27 6.45 9.22
CA LYS A 177 12.60 7.77 9.74
C LYS A 177 11.34 8.50 10.20
N GLY A 178 11.34 8.94 11.45
CA GLY A 178 10.21 9.63 12.05
C GLY A 178 9.18 8.72 12.72
N SER A 179 9.38 7.40 12.74
CA SER A 179 8.51 6.45 13.46
C SER A 179 8.78 6.40 14.97
N GLY A 180 9.80 7.08 15.47
CA GLY A 180 10.27 6.93 16.84
C GLY A 180 11.28 5.81 17.01
N SER A 181 11.52 5.35 18.24
CA SER A 181 12.53 4.33 18.55
C SER A 181 12.07 2.89 18.33
N GLN A 182 10.82 2.68 17.97
CA GLN A 182 10.27 1.33 17.76
C GLN A 182 10.57 0.80 16.37
N LYS A 183 10.76 -0.53 16.29
CA LYS A 183 10.91 -1.20 15.00
C LYS A 183 9.60 -1.09 14.21
N SER A 184 9.66 -0.51 13.02
CA SER A 184 8.50 -0.40 12.14
C SER A 184 8.08 -1.76 11.59
N HIS A 185 9.05 -2.60 11.20
CA HIS A 185 8.76 -3.94 10.71
C HIS A 185 9.70 -4.97 11.33
N ILE A 186 9.14 -6.12 11.66
CA ILE A 186 9.85 -7.26 12.23
C ILE A 186 9.46 -8.52 11.46
N ALA A 187 10.45 -9.19 10.87
CA ALA A 187 10.27 -10.45 10.15
C ALA A 187 10.80 -11.61 10.99
N ARG A 188 9.98 -12.63 11.26
CA ARG A 188 10.34 -13.79 12.08
C ARG A 188 9.84 -15.08 11.48
N THR A 189 10.55 -16.16 11.83
CA THR A 189 10.12 -17.54 11.58
C THR A 189 9.65 -18.17 12.88
N ARG A 190 8.97 -19.32 12.76
CA ARG A 190 8.47 -20.07 13.91
C ARG A 190 9.58 -20.41 14.90
N ASP A 191 10.76 -20.76 14.41
CA ASP A 191 11.91 -21.18 15.22
C ASP A 191 12.83 -20.00 15.59
N GLY A 192 12.49 -18.77 15.17
CA GLY A 192 13.23 -17.57 15.50
C GLY A 192 12.88 -17.03 16.89
N ALA A 193 13.88 -16.54 17.63
CA ALA A 193 13.65 -15.89 18.92
C ALA A 193 12.76 -14.66 18.77
N SER A 194 11.55 -14.72 19.33
CA SER A 194 10.55 -13.63 19.28
C SER A 194 10.15 -13.13 20.69
N THR A 195 10.86 -13.56 21.72
CA THR A 195 10.57 -13.20 23.11
C THR A 195 10.73 -11.68 23.31
N GLY A 196 9.64 -11.00 23.71
CA GLY A 196 9.64 -9.58 24.01
C GLY A 196 9.42 -8.63 22.83
N GLU A 197 9.22 -9.13 21.61
CA GLU A 197 8.90 -8.28 20.45
C GLU A 197 7.38 -8.00 20.39
N ARG A 198 7.03 -6.72 20.28
CA ARG A 198 5.64 -6.26 20.17
C ARG A 198 5.47 -5.49 18.85
N ALA A 199 4.34 -5.70 18.20
CA ALA A 199 3.80 -4.85 17.15
C ALA A 199 2.47 -4.25 17.65
N ASN A 200 2.19 -3.03 17.24
CA ASN A 200 0.92 -2.34 17.56
C ASN A 200 -0.15 -2.70 16.55
#